data_bb1aec51e3bb622cd7876b825700af1e
#
_entry.id   bb1aec51e3bb622cd7876b825700af1e
#
_cell.length_a   1.000
_cell.length_b   1.000
_cell.length_c   1.000
_cell.angle_alpha   90.00
_cell.angle_beta   90.00
_cell.angle_gamma   90.00
#
_symmetry.space_group_name_H-M   'P 1'
#
loop_
_entity.id
_entity.type
_entity.pdbx_description
1 polymer ?
#
loop_
_entity_poly.entity_id
_entity_poly.type
_entity_poly.pdbx_seq_one_letter_code
_entity_poly.pdbx_strand_id
1 'polypeptide(L)'
;MFVVYDGIEKKKEMAMHRYSPFKIGLLVLCLSQTPIAAAESAFDFFQSGGMQNDLANSILPVDTAFEFLGFVQGERLQLFWRVEPGHYLYRSRLKIAGPSGELLAVQLPQAEPYHDEYFGEVLIYREDLALDIPIGSDRTKAEAESKPFLVEYQGCAEAGYCYPPQKRWVELD
;
A
#
# COMPACT_ATOMS: atom_id res chain seq x y z
N MET A 1 13.66 -30.83 -35.38
CA MET A 1 13.64 -31.82 -34.29
C MET A 1 12.63 -31.30 -33.26
N PHE A 2 11.38 -31.75 -33.43
CA PHE A 2 10.25 -31.35 -32.58
C PHE A 2 10.23 -32.19 -31.33
N VAL A 3 10.22 -31.61 -30.15
CA VAL A 3 9.90 -32.30 -28.89
C VAL A 3 8.52 -31.82 -28.45
N VAL A 4 7.57 -32.72 -28.58
CA VAL A 4 6.21 -32.62 -28.08
C VAL A 4 6.23 -33.04 -26.61
N TYR A 5 5.79 -32.16 -25.69
CA TYR A 5 5.49 -32.55 -24.31
C TYR A 5 3.99 -32.81 -24.19
N ASP A 6 3.71 -34.05 -24.00
CA ASP A 6 2.39 -34.65 -23.80
C ASP A 6 1.93 -34.46 -22.35
N GLY A 7 0.63 -34.22 -22.21
CA GLY A 7 -0.01 -33.81 -20.98
C GLY A 7 -0.19 -34.93 -19.95
N ILE A 8 -0.27 -34.52 -18.69
CA ILE A 8 -0.82 -35.33 -17.62
C ILE A 8 -1.95 -34.58 -16.93
N GLU A 9 -3.16 -34.84 -17.41
CA GLU A 9 -4.40 -34.60 -16.67
C GLU A 9 -4.47 -35.51 -15.44
N LYS A 10 -4.43 -34.95 -14.26
CA LYS A 10 -4.86 -35.64 -13.03
C LYS A 10 -6.28 -35.23 -12.67
N LYS A 11 -7.19 -36.07 -13.09
CA LYS A 11 -8.59 -36.13 -12.69
C LYS A 11 -8.67 -36.43 -11.17
N LYS A 12 -9.16 -35.48 -10.38
CA LYS A 12 -9.43 -35.71 -8.96
C LYS A 12 -10.91 -36.06 -8.81
N GLU A 13 -11.14 -37.35 -8.53
CA GLU A 13 -12.46 -37.88 -8.21
C GLU A 13 -12.97 -37.30 -6.88
N MET A 14 -14.20 -36.83 -6.95
CA MET A 14 -14.96 -36.35 -5.82
C MET A 14 -15.70 -37.49 -5.17
N ALA A 15 -15.22 -37.96 -4.03
CA ALA A 15 -15.91 -38.99 -3.23
C ALA A 15 -17.15 -38.39 -2.56
N MET A 16 -18.31 -38.82 -3.05
CA MET A 16 -19.60 -38.53 -2.43
C MET A 16 -19.73 -39.33 -1.12
N HIS A 17 -19.75 -38.64 -0.01
CA HIS A 17 -20.05 -39.27 1.28
C HIS A 17 -21.57 -39.35 1.47
N ARG A 18 -22.06 -40.63 1.45
CA ARG A 18 -23.46 -40.98 1.67
C ARG A 18 -23.83 -40.72 3.13
N TYR A 19 -24.77 -39.83 3.36
CA TYR A 19 -25.43 -39.66 4.65
C TYR A 19 -26.49 -40.77 4.84
N SER A 20 -26.33 -41.55 5.91
CA SER A 20 -27.28 -42.54 6.39
C SER A 20 -28.28 -41.85 7.32
N PRO A 21 -29.60 -42.10 7.20
CA PRO A 21 -30.57 -41.49 8.11
C PRO A 21 -30.70 -42.35 9.38
N PHE A 22 -30.27 -41.82 10.50
CA PHE A 22 -30.48 -42.43 11.80
C PHE A 22 -31.80 -41.93 12.40
N LYS A 23 -32.79 -42.86 12.48
CA LYS A 23 -34.06 -42.68 13.19
C LYS A 23 -33.84 -42.89 14.68
N ILE A 24 -34.14 -41.90 15.50
CA ILE A 24 -34.32 -42.05 16.96
C ILE A 24 -35.26 -40.91 17.35
N GLY A 25 -36.48 -41.18 17.78
CA GLY A 25 -36.81 -41.68 19.10
C GLY A 25 -37.26 -40.48 19.91
N LEU A 26 -38.59 -40.27 19.86
CA LEU A 26 -39.34 -39.24 20.61
C LEU A 26 -39.21 -39.54 22.12
N LEU A 27 -38.53 -38.68 22.88
CA LEU A 27 -38.65 -38.66 24.34
C LEU A 27 -39.11 -37.26 24.78
N VAL A 28 -40.41 -37.17 25.10
CA VAL A 28 -41.00 -36.00 25.72
C VAL A 28 -40.60 -36.01 27.20
N LEU A 29 -39.83 -35.05 27.63
CA LEU A 29 -39.63 -34.76 29.06
C LEU A 29 -39.99 -33.30 29.35
N CYS A 30 -41.17 -33.13 29.93
CA CYS A 30 -41.58 -31.87 30.52
C CYS A 30 -40.69 -31.54 31.72
N LEU A 31 -39.97 -30.42 31.68
CA LEU A 31 -39.35 -29.85 32.88
C LEU A 31 -39.42 -28.31 32.80
N SER A 32 -40.31 -27.83 33.65
CA SER A 32 -40.32 -26.53 34.35
C SER A 32 -39.43 -25.41 33.81
N GLN A 33 -40.09 -24.42 33.21
CA GLN A 33 -39.58 -23.10 32.91
C GLN A 33 -39.37 -22.33 34.21
N THR A 34 -38.11 -22.10 34.59
CA THR A 34 -37.74 -21.01 35.50
C THR A 34 -37.36 -19.80 34.63
N PRO A 35 -37.98 -18.63 34.87
CA PRO A 35 -37.51 -17.41 34.19
C PRO A 35 -36.20 -16.99 34.84
N ILE A 36 -35.09 -17.16 34.14
CA ILE A 36 -33.86 -16.45 34.45
C ILE A 36 -34.01 -15.04 33.85
N ALA A 37 -34.42 -14.13 34.74
CA ALA A 37 -34.48 -12.72 34.42
C ALA A 37 -33.07 -12.14 34.26
N ALA A 38 -32.84 -11.50 33.13
CA ALA A 38 -32.05 -10.30 32.91
C ALA A 38 -30.66 -10.21 33.58
N ALA A 39 -29.64 -10.59 32.84
CA ALA A 39 -28.32 -10.03 32.98
C ALA A 39 -27.70 -9.80 31.58
N GLU A 40 -28.43 -9.12 30.71
CA GLU A 40 -27.96 -8.73 29.33
C GLU A 40 -27.81 -7.22 29.20
N SER A 41 -27.15 -6.55 30.13
CA SER A 41 -26.91 -5.11 29.99
C SER A 41 -25.52 -4.63 30.41
N ALA A 42 -24.57 -5.54 30.61
CA ALA A 42 -23.18 -5.13 30.93
C ALA A 42 -22.17 -5.39 29.80
N PHE A 43 -22.58 -6.05 28.72
CA PHE A 43 -21.64 -6.40 27.61
C PHE A 43 -21.70 -5.43 26.44
N ASP A 44 -22.75 -4.60 26.32
CA ASP A 44 -22.86 -3.63 25.22
C ASP A 44 -22.01 -2.36 25.39
N PHE A 45 -21.49 -2.10 26.59
CA PHE A 45 -20.67 -0.92 26.85
C PHE A 45 -19.23 -1.08 26.35
N PHE A 46 -18.76 -2.30 26.11
CA PHE A 46 -17.41 -2.56 25.57
C PHE A 46 -17.35 -2.64 24.04
N GLN A 47 -18.49 -2.62 23.36
CA GLN A 47 -18.56 -2.67 21.89
C GLN A 47 -18.64 -1.29 21.24
N SER A 48 -18.68 -0.21 22.02
CA SER A 48 -18.57 1.17 21.52
C SER A 48 -17.13 1.65 21.39
N GLY A 49 -16.22 0.75 21.03
CA GLY A 49 -14.84 1.06 20.67
C GLY A 49 -14.67 1.56 19.23
N GLY A 50 -15.73 2.05 18.58
CA GLY A 50 -15.71 2.45 17.16
C GLY A 50 -14.89 3.71 16.84
N MET A 51 -14.53 4.51 17.84
CA MET A 51 -13.86 5.79 17.57
C MET A 51 -12.32 5.72 17.52
N GLN A 52 -11.72 4.65 18.05
CA GLN A 52 -10.26 4.47 18.02
C GLN A 52 -9.77 3.70 16.77
N ASN A 53 -10.66 2.95 16.12
CA ASN A 53 -10.31 2.21 14.91
C ASN A 53 -10.27 3.10 13.66
N ASP A 54 -11.02 4.21 13.61
CA ASP A 54 -11.08 5.07 12.44
C ASP A 54 -9.79 5.88 12.25
N LEU A 55 -9.15 6.33 13.34
CA LEU A 55 -7.87 7.04 13.26
C LEU A 55 -6.70 6.08 12.97
N ALA A 56 -6.71 4.88 13.54
CA ALA A 56 -5.70 3.87 13.25
C ALA A 56 -5.82 3.32 11.81
N ASN A 57 -7.04 3.29 11.25
CA ASN A 57 -7.29 2.93 9.85
C ASN A 57 -6.98 4.08 8.85
N SER A 58 -6.86 5.32 9.32
CA SER A 58 -6.53 6.47 8.47
C SER A 58 -5.03 6.68 8.27
N ILE A 59 -4.18 6.08 9.11
CA ILE A 59 -2.72 6.12 8.97
C ILE A 59 -2.26 4.77 8.43
N LEU A 60 -2.10 4.71 7.12
CA LEU A 60 -1.62 3.52 6.44
C LEU A 60 -0.11 3.33 6.64
N PRO A 61 0.44 2.11 6.48
CA PRO A 61 1.87 1.93 6.31
C PRO A 61 2.39 2.79 5.14
N VAL A 62 3.59 3.36 5.27
CA VAL A 62 4.13 4.30 4.29
C VAL A 62 4.17 3.76 2.86
N ASP A 63 4.46 2.48 2.69
CA ASP A 63 4.51 1.83 1.37
C ASP A 63 3.12 1.54 0.79
N THR A 64 2.07 1.63 1.60
CA THR A 64 0.68 1.61 1.14
C THR A 64 0.18 3.02 0.86
N ALA A 65 0.49 3.97 1.74
CA ALA A 65 0.12 5.38 1.57
C ALA A 65 0.73 6.00 0.31
N PHE A 66 1.95 5.57 -0.04
CA PHE A 66 2.73 6.04 -1.19
C PHE A 66 3.40 4.85 -1.87
N GLU A 67 2.64 4.10 -2.66
CA GLU A 67 3.21 2.99 -3.43
C GLU A 67 4.15 3.55 -4.49
N PHE A 68 5.43 3.22 -4.39
CA PHE A 68 6.47 3.73 -5.26
C PHE A 68 6.96 2.67 -6.25
N LEU A 69 7.07 3.06 -7.51
CA LEU A 69 7.72 2.30 -8.57
C LEU A 69 8.73 3.20 -9.29
N GLY A 70 9.96 2.71 -9.44
CA GLY A 70 11.00 3.40 -10.21
C GLY A 70 11.78 2.40 -11.04
N PHE A 71 12.08 2.76 -12.30
CA PHE A 71 12.89 1.96 -13.20
C PHE A 71 13.55 2.84 -14.27
N VAL A 72 14.60 2.32 -14.87
CA VAL A 72 15.30 2.98 -15.99
C VAL A 72 14.92 2.27 -17.28
N GLN A 73 14.44 3.04 -18.25
CA GLN A 73 14.15 2.56 -19.60
C GLN A 73 14.88 3.41 -20.65
N GLY A 74 15.83 2.82 -21.31
CA GLY A 74 16.71 3.56 -22.23
C GLY A 74 17.45 4.68 -21.47
N GLU A 75 17.39 5.90 -21.96
CA GLU A 75 18.02 7.08 -21.34
C GLU A 75 17.05 7.87 -20.44
N ARG A 76 16.05 7.19 -19.88
CA ARG A 76 15.02 7.82 -19.08
C ARG A 76 14.84 7.08 -17.76
N LEU A 77 14.80 7.85 -16.69
CA LEU A 77 14.40 7.39 -15.35
C LEU A 77 12.90 7.67 -15.18
N GLN A 78 12.14 6.62 -15.01
CA GLN A 78 10.69 6.69 -14.81
C GLN A 78 10.37 6.41 -13.36
N LEU A 79 9.64 7.34 -12.73
CA LEU A 79 9.24 7.26 -11.34
C LEU A 79 7.73 7.45 -11.26
N PHE A 80 7.10 6.63 -10.44
CA PHE A 80 5.67 6.67 -10.22
C PHE A 80 5.35 6.54 -8.74
N TRP A 81 4.43 7.34 -8.26
CA TRP A 81 3.81 7.22 -6.95
C TRP A 81 2.30 7.12 -7.10
N ARG A 82 1.71 6.07 -6.54
CA ARG A 82 0.29 6.06 -6.23
C ARG A 82 0.13 6.68 -4.85
N VAL A 83 -0.67 7.72 -4.76
CA VAL A 83 -0.99 8.41 -3.51
C VAL A 83 -2.38 7.99 -3.07
N GLU A 84 -2.47 7.26 -1.96
CA GLU A 84 -3.76 6.81 -1.45
C GLU A 84 -4.62 8.00 -0.98
N PRO A 85 -5.95 7.96 -1.16
CA PRO A 85 -6.85 9.00 -0.70
C PRO A 85 -6.63 9.37 0.77
N GLY A 86 -6.66 10.68 1.07
CA GLY A 86 -6.37 11.20 2.41
C GLY A 86 -4.87 11.32 2.72
N HIS A 87 -4.01 11.19 1.70
CA HIS A 87 -2.56 11.39 1.81
C HIS A 87 -2.07 12.39 0.75
N TYR A 88 -0.88 12.93 0.96
CA TYR A 88 -0.25 13.84 0.01
C TYR A 88 1.28 13.83 0.11
N LEU A 89 1.94 14.12 -1.01
CA LEU A 89 3.40 14.30 -1.09
C LEU A 89 3.75 15.79 -1.14
N TYR A 90 4.81 16.19 -0.43
CA TYR A 90 5.34 17.53 -0.55
C TYR A 90 6.22 17.70 -1.80
N ARG A 91 5.88 18.64 -2.67
CA ARG A 91 6.67 18.97 -3.85
C ARG A 91 8.12 19.34 -3.50
N SER A 92 8.33 20.11 -2.45
CA SER A 92 9.65 20.57 -2.00
C SER A 92 10.52 19.48 -1.39
N ARG A 93 9.94 18.34 -1.06
CA ARG A 93 10.63 17.17 -0.48
C ARG A 93 10.95 16.08 -1.49
N LEU A 94 10.54 16.25 -2.75
CA LEU A 94 10.95 15.38 -3.84
C LEU A 94 12.34 15.78 -4.32
N LYS A 95 13.29 14.84 -4.19
CA LYS A 95 14.66 15.01 -4.64
C LYS A 95 15.12 13.75 -5.34
N ILE A 96 15.76 13.91 -6.46
CA ILE A 96 16.36 12.81 -7.22
C ILE A 96 17.84 13.11 -7.34
N ALA A 97 18.67 12.19 -6.88
CA ALA A 97 20.12 12.28 -7.02
C ALA A 97 20.63 11.23 -8.00
N GLY A 98 21.59 11.64 -8.80
CA GLY A 98 22.33 10.78 -9.71
C GLY A 98 23.34 9.89 -8.97
N PRO A 99 24.03 9.00 -9.69
CA PRO A 99 24.97 8.03 -9.12
C PRO A 99 26.15 8.65 -8.36
N SER A 100 26.57 9.85 -8.71
CA SER A 100 27.63 10.59 -8.00
C SER A 100 27.12 11.40 -6.81
N GLY A 101 25.80 11.35 -6.53
CA GLY A 101 25.14 12.08 -5.44
C GLY A 101 24.71 13.51 -5.77
N GLU A 102 24.91 13.97 -7.02
CA GLU A 102 24.42 15.24 -7.51
C GLU A 102 22.89 15.25 -7.64
N LEU A 103 22.25 16.35 -7.29
CA LEU A 103 20.82 16.51 -7.49
C LEU A 103 20.51 16.77 -8.97
N LEU A 104 19.61 15.98 -9.52
CA LEU A 104 19.12 16.16 -10.87
C LEU A 104 18.14 17.33 -10.95
N ALA A 105 18.25 18.15 -11.99
CA ALA A 105 17.29 19.20 -12.29
C ALA A 105 16.02 18.59 -12.92
N VAL A 106 15.00 18.36 -12.10
CA VAL A 106 13.75 17.74 -12.53
C VAL A 106 12.65 18.77 -12.68
N GLN A 107 11.97 18.75 -13.82
CA GLN A 107 10.75 19.54 -14.02
C GLN A 107 9.57 18.82 -13.35
N LEU A 108 9.21 19.27 -12.16
CA LEU A 108 8.07 18.74 -11.42
C LEU A 108 6.76 19.30 -11.99
N PRO A 109 5.70 18.50 -12.11
CA PRO A 109 4.38 18.94 -12.54
C PRO A 109 3.81 20.07 -11.68
N GLN A 110 2.71 20.66 -12.14
CA GLN A 110 1.96 21.61 -11.33
C GLN A 110 1.47 20.91 -10.07
N ALA A 111 1.65 21.58 -8.93
CA ALA A 111 1.24 21.10 -7.62
C ALA A 111 0.17 22.03 -7.04
N GLU A 112 -0.62 21.50 -6.12
CA GLU A 112 -1.69 22.21 -5.43
C GLU A 112 -1.13 23.02 -4.25
N PRO A 113 -1.50 24.30 -4.06
CA PRO A 113 -1.18 25.05 -2.85
C PRO A 113 -2.00 24.52 -1.67
N TYR A 114 -1.34 24.35 -0.53
CA TYR A 114 -1.93 23.81 0.69
C TYR A 114 -1.35 24.50 1.94
N HIS A 115 -2.20 24.76 2.92
CA HIS A 115 -1.76 25.24 4.23
C HIS A 115 -1.58 24.07 5.18
N ASP A 116 -0.35 23.70 5.45
CA ASP A 116 0.04 22.56 6.27
C ASP A 116 0.33 23.01 7.72
N GLU A 117 -0.06 22.21 8.70
CA GLU A 117 0.11 22.52 10.12
C GLU A 117 1.59 22.59 10.55
N TYR A 118 2.47 21.85 9.88
CA TYR A 118 3.89 21.71 10.24
C TYR A 118 4.79 22.64 9.46
N PHE A 119 4.45 22.93 8.18
CA PHE A 119 5.32 23.66 7.24
C PHE A 119 4.68 24.93 6.66
N GLY A 120 3.46 25.27 7.06
CA GLY A 120 2.74 26.46 6.57
C GLY A 120 2.33 26.33 5.11
N GLU A 121 2.57 27.38 4.31
CA GLU A 121 2.23 27.39 2.88
C GLU A 121 3.17 26.50 2.09
N VAL A 122 2.64 25.41 1.51
CA VAL A 122 3.37 24.40 0.76
C VAL A 122 2.69 24.07 -0.58
N LEU A 123 3.40 23.37 -1.44
CA LEU A 123 2.86 22.76 -2.66
C LEU A 123 2.86 21.24 -2.49
N ILE A 124 1.71 20.61 -2.79
CA ILE A 124 1.51 19.17 -2.58
C ILE A 124 0.95 18.47 -3.81
N TYR A 125 1.07 17.13 -3.81
CA TYR A 125 0.41 16.23 -4.75
C TYR A 125 -0.50 15.28 -3.96
N ARG A 126 -1.80 15.33 -4.22
CA ARG A 126 -2.82 14.42 -3.65
C ARG A 126 -3.17 13.27 -4.58
N GLU A 127 -2.84 13.41 -5.82
CA GLU A 127 -3.09 12.42 -6.85
C GLU A 127 -1.80 11.69 -7.21
N ASP A 128 -1.93 10.64 -8.01
CA ASP A 128 -0.80 9.89 -8.54
C ASP A 128 0.20 10.81 -9.24
N LEU A 129 1.47 10.61 -8.96
CA LEU A 129 2.55 11.40 -9.53
C LEU A 129 3.41 10.51 -10.43
N ALA A 130 3.58 10.93 -11.67
CA ALA A 130 4.49 10.31 -12.62
C ALA A 130 5.56 11.31 -13.06
N LEU A 131 6.81 10.89 -13.04
CA LEU A 131 7.94 11.66 -13.54
C LEU A 131 8.68 10.85 -14.60
N ASP A 132 9.04 11.50 -15.69
CA ASP A 132 9.82 10.93 -16.77
C ASP A 132 11.04 11.83 -17.04
N ILE A 133 12.19 11.42 -16.53
CA ILE A 133 13.40 12.24 -16.38
C ILE A 133 14.46 11.75 -17.38
N PRO A 134 14.93 12.61 -18.31
CA PRO A 134 16.05 12.26 -19.15
C PRO A 134 17.33 12.21 -18.29
N ILE A 135 18.05 11.09 -18.38
CA ILE A 135 19.25 10.85 -17.57
C ILE A 135 20.54 10.78 -18.41
N GLY A 136 20.47 10.64 -19.73
CA GLY A 136 21.59 10.74 -20.66
C GLY A 136 22.96 10.32 -20.10
N SER A 137 23.85 11.32 -19.85
CA SER A 137 25.17 11.08 -19.27
C SER A 137 25.17 10.49 -17.87
N ASP A 138 24.09 10.69 -17.08
CA ASP A 138 23.97 10.14 -15.73
C ASP A 138 23.72 8.63 -15.76
N ARG A 139 23.05 8.13 -16.82
CA ARG A 139 22.97 6.70 -17.09
C ARG A 139 24.37 6.10 -17.30
N THR A 140 25.17 6.71 -18.15
CA THR A 140 26.55 6.24 -18.43
C THR A 140 27.41 6.21 -17.16
N LYS A 141 27.25 7.20 -16.27
CA LYS A 141 27.92 7.23 -14.96
C LYS A 141 27.40 6.12 -14.07
N ALA A 142 26.09 5.91 -14.00
CA ALA A 142 25.47 4.86 -13.18
C ALA A 142 25.97 3.47 -13.62
N GLU A 143 26.03 3.21 -14.93
CA GLU A 143 26.59 1.98 -15.49
C GLU A 143 28.08 1.80 -15.15
N ALA A 144 28.89 2.85 -15.33
CA ALA A 144 30.32 2.81 -15.06
C ALA A 144 30.66 2.64 -13.57
N GLU A 145 29.85 3.21 -12.69
CA GLU A 145 30.07 3.18 -11.24
C GLU A 145 29.28 2.07 -10.55
N SER A 146 28.40 1.36 -11.28
CA SER A 146 27.45 0.37 -10.73
C SER A 146 26.65 0.95 -9.55
N LYS A 147 26.24 2.20 -9.65
CA LYS A 147 25.51 2.92 -8.61
C LYS A 147 24.10 3.27 -9.05
N PRO A 148 23.10 3.06 -8.19
CA PRO A 148 21.71 3.41 -8.45
C PRO A 148 21.46 4.92 -8.36
N PHE A 149 20.30 5.33 -8.86
CA PHE A 149 19.70 6.64 -8.57
C PHE A 149 19.06 6.62 -7.19
N LEU A 150 19.17 7.72 -6.45
CA LEU A 150 18.51 7.89 -5.16
C LEU A 150 17.30 8.82 -5.30
N VAL A 151 16.14 8.34 -4.89
CA VAL A 151 14.90 9.10 -4.85
C VAL A 151 14.51 9.33 -3.40
N GLU A 152 14.41 10.60 -3.01
CA GLU A 152 13.93 10.99 -1.69
C GLU A 152 12.56 11.68 -1.80
N TYR A 153 11.64 11.35 -0.91
CA TYR A 153 10.33 11.99 -0.81
C TYR A 153 9.79 11.98 0.60
N GLN A 154 8.83 12.85 0.88
CA GLN A 154 8.11 12.89 2.14
C GLN A 154 6.66 13.26 1.87
N GLY A 155 5.75 12.69 2.65
CA GLY A 155 4.33 12.97 2.61
C GLY A 155 3.70 12.83 3.98
N CYS A 156 2.42 13.19 4.07
CA CYS A 156 1.62 13.12 5.28
C CYS A 156 0.24 12.52 4.97
N ALA A 157 -0.41 12.00 6.01
CA ALA A 157 -1.84 11.73 6.03
C ALA A 157 -2.59 13.00 6.47
N GLU A 158 -3.72 13.30 5.86
CA GLU A 158 -4.60 14.43 6.25
C GLU A 158 -5.14 14.28 7.67
N ALA A 159 -5.08 13.08 8.23
CA ALA A 159 -5.36 12.79 9.64
C ALA A 159 -4.33 13.40 10.62
N GLY A 160 -3.39 14.23 10.15
CA GLY A 160 -2.40 14.90 10.98
C GLY A 160 -1.15 14.07 11.29
N TYR A 161 -0.80 13.09 10.46
CA TYR A 161 0.40 12.29 10.63
C TYR A 161 1.36 12.47 9.45
N CYS A 162 2.58 12.94 9.74
CA CYS A 162 3.64 13.06 8.73
C CYS A 162 4.62 11.89 8.81
N TYR A 163 4.79 11.22 7.68
CA TYR A 163 5.76 10.14 7.57
C TYR A 163 7.19 10.69 7.58
N PRO A 164 8.15 9.94 8.13
CA PRO A 164 9.56 10.28 7.98
C PRO A 164 9.95 10.34 6.50
N PRO A 165 10.96 11.14 6.12
CA PRO A 165 11.48 11.14 4.75
C PRO A 165 11.86 9.74 4.29
N GLN A 166 11.40 9.37 3.12
CA GLN A 166 11.65 8.08 2.49
C GLN A 166 12.81 8.17 1.52
N LYS A 167 13.54 7.05 1.37
CA LYS A 167 14.62 6.87 0.39
C LYS A 167 14.36 5.60 -0.40
N ARG A 168 14.44 5.70 -1.71
CA ARG A 168 14.30 4.57 -2.64
C ARG A 168 15.46 4.58 -3.62
N TRP A 169 16.01 3.41 -3.86
CA TRP A 169 17.07 3.21 -4.83
C TRP A 169 16.48 2.63 -6.11
N VAL A 170 16.86 3.22 -7.24
CA VAL A 170 16.45 2.76 -8.58
C VAL A 170 17.69 2.31 -9.30
N GLU A 171 17.79 1.02 -9.51
CA GLU A 171 18.91 0.39 -10.20
C GLU A 171 18.72 0.43 -11.71
N LEU A 172 19.79 0.20 -12.43
CA LEU A 172 19.78 -0.01 -13.88
C LEU A 172 19.49 -1.49 -14.14
N ASP A 173 18.53 -1.77 -15.00
CA ASP A 173 18.26 -3.13 -15.52
C ASP A 173 19.30 -3.52 -16.59
#